data_c945deb69345598a91e7cbb18cecd219
#
_entry.id   c945deb69345598a91e7cbb18cecd219
#
_cell.length_a   1.000
_cell.length_b   1.000
_cell.length_c   1.000
_cell.angle_alpha   90.00
_cell.angle_beta   90.00
_cell.angle_gamma   90.00
#
_symmetry.space_group_name_H-M   'P 1'
#
loop_
_entity.id
_entity.type
_entity.pdbx_description
1 polymer ?
#
loop_
_entity_poly.entity_id
_entity_poly.type
_entity_poly.pdbx_seq_one_letter_code
_entity_poly.pdbx_strand_id
1 'polypeptide(L)'
;MMTASDRFSARVAIYSLRCLQQIAQQSNRAIADLSPQQIANWVEQDPSLSPEKGFDDAFKVFFGRLVISSLKPLHQIAAEADQPIETLTVPQVVAWFEQSAKQRIERQMEQN
;
A
#
# COMPACT_ATOMS: atom_id res chain seq x y z
N MET A 1 17.84 -5.50 -8.17
CA MET A 1 17.82 -4.05 -8.42
C MET A 1 16.39 -3.59 -8.77
N MET A 2 15.88 -2.55 -8.12
CA MET A 2 14.56 -2.01 -8.41
C MET A 2 14.64 -0.89 -9.44
N THR A 3 13.67 -0.89 -10.38
CA THR A 3 13.49 0.23 -11.31
C THR A 3 12.85 1.42 -10.57
N ALA A 4 12.78 2.57 -11.26
CA ALA A 4 12.07 3.73 -10.71
C ALA A 4 10.59 3.40 -10.43
N SER A 5 9.97 2.63 -11.31
CA SER A 5 8.58 2.17 -11.13
C SER A 5 8.44 1.28 -9.89
N ASP A 6 9.39 0.38 -9.66
CA ASP A 6 9.37 -0.49 -8.47
C ASP A 6 9.51 0.31 -7.19
N ARG A 7 10.39 1.32 -7.20
CA ARG A 7 10.57 2.20 -6.03
C ARG A 7 9.33 3.01 -5.74
N PHE A 8 8.66 3.49 -6.78
CA PHE A 8 7.39 4.20 -6.63
C PHE A 8 6.35 3.28 -6.01
N SER A 9 6.20 2.06 -6.52
CA SER A 9 5.24 1.08 -5.99
C SER A 9 5.52 0.75 -4.53
N ALA A 10 6.79 0.59 -4.16
CA ALA A 10 7.19 0.33 -2.78
C ALA A 10 6.81 1.50 -1.87
N ARG A 11 7.03 2.73 -2.31
CA ARG A 11 6.67 3.93 -1.54
C ARG A 11 5.16 4.02 -1.34
N VAL A 12 4.38 3.76 -2.38
CA VAL A 12 2.92 3.75 -2.30
C VAL A 12 2.46 2.69 -1.31
N ALA A 13 3.05 1.50 -1.37
CA ALA A 13 2.69 0.40 -0.46
C ALA A 13 3.01 0.75 1.00
N ILE A 14 4.18 1.35 1.26
CA ILE A 14 4.58 1.77 2.61
C ILE A 14 3.63 2.83 3.15
N TYR A 15 3.33 3.83 2.34
CA TYR A 15 2.41 4.89 2.73
C TYR A 15 1.02 4.33 3.00
N SER A 16 0.55 3.44 2.13
CA SER A 16 -0.74 2.79 2.26
C SER A 16 -0.82 1.93 3.51
N LEU A 17 0.25 1.21 3.83
CA LEU A 17 0.32 0.40 5.05
C LEU A 17 0.12 1.27 6.29
N ARG A 18 0.82 2.40 6.37
CA ARG A 18 0.67 3.33 7.49
C ARG A 18 -0.75 3.88 7.60
N CYS A 19 -1.33 4.23 6.47
CA CYS A 19 -2.70 4.71 6.39
C CYS A 19 -3.68 3.63 6.88
N LEU A 20 -3.53 2.40 6.41
CA LEU A 20 -4.39 1.28 6.79
C LEU A 20 -4.24 0.92 8.26
N GLN A 21 -3.03 0.97 8.80
CA GLN A 21 -2.79 0.75 10.23
C GLN A 21 -3.53 1.79 11.07
N GLN A 22 -3.53 3.05 10.63
CA GLN A 22 -4.22 4.13 11.30
C GLN A 22 -5.74 3.94 11.28
N ILE A 23 -6.29 3.56 10.12
CA ILE A 23 -7.72 3.27 9.97
C ILE A 23 -8.12 2.12 10.91
N ALA A 24 -7.32 1.06 10.92
CA ALA A 24 -7.59 -0.13 11.74
C ALA A 24 -7.61 0.22 13.22
N GLN A 25 -6.67 1.05 13.69
CA GLN A 25 -6.63 1.49 15.07
C GLN A 25 -7.86 2.34 15.45
N GLN A 26 -8.22 3.29 14.58
CA GLN A 26 -9.35 4.19 14.85
C GLN A 26 -10.69 3.48 14.79
N SER A 27 -10.84 2.51 13.89
CA SER A 27 -12.09 1.76 13.74
C SER A 27 -12.15 0.51 14.61
N ASN A 28 -11.05 0.17 15.29
CA ASN A 28 -10.92 -1.04 16.11
C ASN A 28 -11.25 -2.30 15.30
N ARG A 29 -10.75 -2.37 14.06
CA ARG A 29 -10.92 -3.50 13.14
C ARG A 29 -9.59 -3.91 12.54
N ALA A 30 -9.49 -5.19 12.16
CA ALA A 30 -8.35 -5.67 11.41
C ALA A 30 -8.36 -5.07 10.00
N ILE A 31 -7.19 -4.85 9.42
CA ILE A 31 -7.08 -4.33 8.05
C ILE A 31 -7.81 -5.24 7.06
N ALA A 32 -7.71 -6.56 7.26
CA ALA A 32 -8.38 -7.54 6.40
C ALA A 32 -9.91 -7.40 6.40
N ASP A 33 -10.48 -6.82 7.46
CA ASP A 33 -11.92 -6.63 7.62
C ASP A 33 -12.41 -5.27 7.12
N LEU A 34 -11.49 -4.39 6.68
CA LEU A 34 -11.86 -3.08 6.14
C LEU A 34 -12.41 -3.23 4.72
N SER A 35 -13.56 -2.58 4.47
CA SER A 35 -14.12 -2.53 3.12
C SER A 35 -13.46 -1.40 2.32
N PRO A 36 -13.45 -1.49 0.98
CA PRO A 36 -12.97 -0.39 0.14
C PRO A 36 -13.70 0.92 0.44
N GLN A 37 -14.99 0.86 0.74
CA GLN A 37 -15.79 2.05 1.06
C GLN A 37 -15.32 2.72 2.34
N GLN A 38 -14.99 1.95 3.37
CA GLN A 38 -14.46 2.47 4.63
C GLN A 38 -13.14 3.19 4.42
N ILE A 39 -12.27 2.61 3.60
CA ILE A 39 -10.96 3.20 3.26
C ILE A 39 -11.16 4.51 2.50
N ALA A 40 -12.02 4.51 1.49
CA ALA A 40 -12.30 5.69 0.69
C ALA A 40 -12.85 6.82 1.56
N ASN A 41 -13.82 6.50 2.42
CA ASN A 41 -14.42 7.50 3.32
C ASN A 41 -13.39 8.10 4.27
N TRP A 42 -12.51 7.27 4.81
CA TRP A 42 -11.47 7.75 5.72
C TRP A 42 -10.52 8.71 5.00
N VAL A 43 -10.09 8.37 3.80
CA VAL A 43 -9.18 9.22 3.00
C VAL A 43 -9.85 10.56 2.68
N GLU A 44 -11.13 10.56 2.30
CA GLU A 44 -11.87 11.79 2.00
C GLU A 44 -11.96 12.73 3.19
N GLN A 45 -12.00 12.17 4.41
CA GLN A 45 -12.16 12.94 5.64
C GLN A 45 -10.83 13.29 6.30
N ASP A 46 -9.71 12.85 5.72
CA ASP A 46 -8.39 13.09 6.29
C ASP A 46 -8.05 14.58 6.22
N PRO A 47 -7.89 15.26 7.38
CA PRO A 47 -7.60 16.69 7.38
C PRO A 47 -6.23 17.04 6.79
N SER A 48 -5.30 16.07 6.72
CA SER A 48 -4.00 16.31 6.09
C SER A 48 -4.11 16.45 4.58
N LEU A 49 -5.22 16.01 3.97
CA LEU A 49 -5.50 16.12 2.54
C LEU A 49 -6.53 17.23 2.28
N SER A 50 -6.36 18.39 2.92
CA SER A 50 -7.30 19.49 2.78
C SER A 50 -7.06 20.28 1.49
N PRO A 51 -8.11 20.93 0.92
CA PRO A 51 -7.95 21.80 -0.24
C PRO A 51 -7.00 22.96 0.01
N GLU A 52 -6.88 23.41 1.24
CA GLU A 52 -5.96 24.49 1.64
C GLU A 52 -4.49 24.10 1.40
N LYS A 53 -4.20 22.80 1.40
CA LYS A 53 -2.86 22.26 1.13
C LYS A 53 -2.69 21.87 -0.34
N GLY A 54 -3.64 22.20 -1.20
CA GLY A 54 -3.57 21.92 -2.62
C GLY A 54 -4.15 20.58 -3.04
N PHE A 55 -4.85 19.88 -2.13
CA PHE A 55 -5.46 18.58 -2.43
C PHE A 55 -6.95 18.78 -2.72
N ASP A 56 -7.34 18.61 -3.98
CA ASP A 56 -8.75 18.70 -4.38
C ASP A 56 -9.45 17.34 -4.23
N ASP A 57 -10.75 17.32 -4.51
CA ASP A 57 -11.56 16.10 -4.38
C ASP A 57 -11.10 15.00 -5.35
N ALA A 58 -10.68 15.38 -6.55
CA ALA A 58 -10.18 14.42 -7.54
C ALA A 58 -8.90 13.73 -7.03
N PHE A 59 -8.02 14.48 -6.37
CA PHE A 59 -6.82 13.93 -5.78
C PHE A 59 -7.16 12.93 -4.66
N LYS A 60 -8.15 13.27 -3.82
CA LYS A 60 -8.57 12.38 -2.73
C LYS A 60 -9.12 11.06 -3.25
N VAL A 61 -9.92 11.11 -4.32
CA VAL A 61 -10.46 9.90 -4.95
C VAL A 61 -9.31 9.06 -5.53
N PHE A 62 -8.37 9.69 -6.22
CA PHE A 62 -7.20 9.02 -6.79
C PHE A 62 -6.36 8.37 -5.68
N PHE A 63 -6.10 9.11 -4.61
CA PHE A 63 -5.32 8.63 -3.47
C PHE A 63 -5.99 7.43 -2.79
N GLY A 64 -7.31 7.50 -2.60
CA GLY A 64 -8.08 6.38 -2.05
C GLY A 64 -7.94 5.13 -2.89
N ARG A 65 -7.97 5.27 -4.21
CA ARG A 65 -7.78 4.14 -5.13
C ARG A 65 -6.38 3.54 -5.02
N LEU A 66 -5.36 4.38 -4.83
CA LEU A 66 -3.99 3.92 -4.64
C LEU A 66 -3.87 3.07 -3.38
N VAL A 67 -4.48 3.53 -2.27
CA VAL A 67 -4.46 2.79 -1.00
C VAL A 67 -5.17 1.45 -1.18
N ILE A 68 -6.34 1.44 -1.80
CA ILE A 68 -7.10 0.21 -2.05
C ILE A 68 -6.30 -0.75 -2.94
N SER A 69 -5.66 -0.24 -3.99
CA SER A 69 -4.83 -1.06 -4.89
C SER A 69 -3.65 -1.70 -4.18
N SER A 70 -3.14 -1.05 -3.14
CA SER A 70 -2.01 -1.56 -2.36
C SER A 70 -2.39 -2.73 -1.46
N LEU A 71 -3.68 -2.95 -1.22
CA LEU A 71 -4.13 -4.09 -0.40
C LEU A 71 -3.66 -5.42 -0.99
N LYS A 72 -3.69 -5.57 -2.30
CA LYS A 72 -3.30 -6.82 -2.95
C LYS A 72 -1.85 -7.21 -2.66
N PRO A 73 -0.84 -6.37 -2.95
CA PRO A 73 0.53 -6.70 -2.60
C PRO A 73 0.75 -6.80 -1.09
N LEU A 74 0.10 -5.98 -0.27
CA LEU A 74 0.23 -6.06 1.17
C LEU A 74 -0.32 -7.38 1.73
N HIS A 75 -1.46 -7.86 1.23
CA HIS A 75 -1.98 -9.19 1.58
C HIS A 75 -1.00 -10.29 1.20
N GLN A 76 -0.38 -10.17 0.05
CA GLN A 76 0.59 -11.13 -0.44
C GLN A 76 1.83 -11.19 0.44
N ILE A 77 2.37 -10.04 0.82
CA ILE A 77 3.51 -9.93 1.73
C ILE A 77 3.18 -10.56 3.08
N ALA A 78 2.00 -10.24 3.61
CA ALA A 78 1.54 -10.77 4.90
C ALA A 78 1.39 -12.28 4.86
N ALA A 79 0.83 -12.83 3.78
CA ALA A 79 0.68 -14.27 3.61
C ALA A 79 2.02 -14.98 3.57
N GLU A 80 2.99 -14.44 2.84
CA GLU A 80 4.34 -15.01 2.74
C GLU A 80 5.09 -14.92 4.08
N ALA A 81 4.85 -13.88 4.86
CA ALA A 81 5.45 -13.69 6.17
C ALA A 81 4.70 -14.42 7.29
N ASP A 82 3.53 -14.99 6.97
CA ASP A 82 2.66 -15.66 7.92
C ASP A 82 2.31 -14.77 9.12
N GLN A 83 1.90 -13.54 8.82
CA GLN A 83 1.52 -12.55 9.85
C GLN A 83 0.43 -11.63 9.33
N PRO A 84 -0.33 -10.96 10.24
CA PRO A 84 -1.34 -9.98 9.83
C PRO A 84 -0.70 -8.76 9.15
N ILE A 85 -1.46 -8.12 8.26
CA ILE A 85 -0.98 -6.90 7.57
C ILE A 85 -0.57 -5.83 8.58
N GLU A 86 -1.31 -5.69 9.69
CA GLU A 86 -1.07 -4.69 10.73
C GLU A 86 0.34 -4.75 11.32
N THR A 87 0.96 -5.93 11.28
CA THR A 87 2.27 -6.16 11.88
C THR A 87 3.42 -6.06 10.89
N LEU A 88 3.13 -5.82 9.60
CA LEU A 88 4.17 -5.67 8.60
C LEU A 88 5.03 -4.45 8.89
N THR A 89 6.32 -4.57 8.63
CA THR A 89 7.30 -3.50 8.79
C THR A 89 7.73 -2.96 7.44
N VAL A 90 8.27 -1.74 7.44
CA VAL A 90 8.81 -1.13 6.22
C VAL A 90 9.90 -2.01 5.58
N PRO A 91 10.89 -2.55 6.34
CA PRO A 91 11.88 -3.43 5.74
C PRO A 91 11.30 -4.65 5.04
N GLN A 92 10.24 -5.24 5.60
CA GLN A 92 9.58 -6.39 4.97
C GLN A 92 8.96 -6.02 3.62
N VAL A 93 8.31 -4.87 3.55
CA VAL A 93 7.71 -4.38 2.31
C VAL A 93 8.78 -4.11 1.25
N VAL A 94 9.84 -3.41 1.63
CA VAL A 94 10.96 -3.10 0.73
C VAL A 94 11.62 -4.38 0.20
N ALA A 95 11.90 -5.32 1.10
CA ALA A 95 12.52 -6.60 0.73
C ALA A 95 11.66 -7.37 -0.27
N TRP A 96 10.33 -7.36 -0.08
CA TRP A 96 9.42 -8.05 -0.98
C TRP A 96 9.47 -7.45 -2.39
N PHE A 97 9.46 -6.12 -2.50
CA PHE A 97 9.53 -5.45 -3.80
C PHE A 97 10.88 -5.66 -4.48
N GLU A 98 11.97 -5.68 -3.72
CA GLU A 98 13.31 -5.99 -4.26
C GLU A 98 13.36 -7.41 -4.82
N GLN A 99 12.84 -8.38 -4.08
CA GLN A 99 12.81 -9.77 -4.50
C GLN A 99 11.93 -9.96 -5.73
N SER A 100 10.79 -9.28 -5.79
CA SER A 100 9.87 -9.32 -6.91
C SER A 100 10.51 -8.76 -8.19
N ALA A 101 11.24 -7.65 -8.05
CA ALA A 101 11.96 -7.05 -9.16
C ALA A 101 13.07 -7.99 -9.67
N LYS A 102 13.81 -8.63 -8.78
CA LYS A 102 14.85 -9.58 -9.12
C LYS A 102 14.28 -10.76 -9.89
N GLN A 103 13.17 -11.31 -9.43
CA GLN A 103 12.51 -12.43 -10.09
C GLN A 103 12.06 -12.08 -11.52
N ARG A 104 11.54 -10.87 -11.73
CA ARG A 104 11.14 -10.42 -13.05
C ARG A 104 12.33 -10.32 -14.01
N ILE A 105 13.46 -9.82 -13.53
CA ILE A 105 14.70 -9.72 -14.32
C ILE A 105 15.18 -11.13 -14.71
N GLU A 106 15.20 -12.05 -13.76
CA GLU A 106 15.61 -13.45 -14.01
C GLU A 106 14.71 -14.12 -15.04
N ARG A 107 13.38 -13.90 -14.99
CA ARG A 107 12.44 -14.43 -15.97
C ARG A 107 12.71 -13.89 -17.37
N GLN A 108 13.01 -12.60 -17.48
CA GLN A 108 13.33 -11.98 -18.74
C GLN A 108 14.61 -12.56 -19.34
N MET A 109 15.61 -12.83 -18.52
CA MET A 109 16.87 -13.45 -18.96
C MET A 109 16.66 -14.88 -19.44
N GLU A 110 15.77 -15.63 -18.79
CA GLU A 110 15.46 -17.01 -19.19
C GLU A 110 14.71 -17.09 -20.51
N GLN A 111 13.94 -16.06 -20.85
CA GLN A 111 13.16 -16.01 -22.09
C GLN A 111 14.01 -15.63 -23.32
N ASN A 112 15.19 -15.13 -23.10
CA ASN A 112 16.13 -14.77 -24.16
C ASN A 112 17.18 -15.85 -24.38
#